data_dbbc018fb1186cb43fed04b034102f51
#
_entry.id   dbbc018fb1186cb43fed04b034102f51
#
_cell.length_a   1.000
_cell.length_b   1.000
_cell.length_c   1.000
_cell.angle_alpha   90.00
_cell.angle_beta   90.00
_cell.angle_gamma   90.00
#
_symmetry.space_group_name_H-M   'P 1'
#
loop_
_entity.id
_entity.type
_entity.pdbx_description
1 polymer ?
#
loop_
_entity_poly.entity_id
_entity_poly.type
_entity_poly.pdbx_seq_one_letter_code
_entity_poly.pdbx_strand_id
1 'polypeptide(L)'
;VPTRKDSKGRILRQGEGQRPNGQYYFKFKDVKGKTKYKYSWTLTTHDLPPKGKKSGPCLREIEKRVQRDLFDRVAPSGMTVLELVEKYVATKTAVRPTTRAGYKTVTNFLAKDAFGSRKIGDITTLDAKNWLIYLQGELGKSYSAIHCIRGVLRPAFQLAEEDDLIRRNPFNFELATVLVNDSIAREALSPRDERRFLDFIKGDKHYSRYYEAFYILFNTGLRISEFCGLTKSDLDFENGSIRVNKQLQRGSDMRYYIERPKTKSGERYVPMSEEVKEYFKAILQKRANPPVEPVVDGVSGFLLLDKNGMPKVAMHWEKYFQLSLRKHNSIYKKGLPKITPHVCRHTFCSKMARKGMDPAKLKYIMGHSDISVTYNTYTHLGFEDVRGDILRMTDGAA
;
A
#
# COMPACT_ATOMS: atom_id res chain seq x y z
N VAL A 1 -0.37 -42.96 -45.35
CA VAL A 1 -1.45 -41.98 -45.11
C VAL A 1 -1.30 -40.90 -46.17
N PRO A 2 -2.33 -40.58 -46.99
CA PRO A 2 -2.22 -39.56 -48.02
C PRO A 2 -1.85 -38.21 -47.40
N THR A 3 -0.84 -37.54 -47.94
CA THR A 3 -0.33 -36.25 -47.48
C THR A 3 -1.36 -35.17 -47.77
N ARG A 4 -1.99 -34.62 -46.72
CA ARG A 4 -2.95 -33.52 -46.87
C ARG A 4 -2.21 -32.25 -47.27
N LYS A 5 -2.70 -31.55 -48.29
CA LYS A 5 -2.15 -30.28 -48.78
C LYS A 5 -3.18 -29.16 -48.62
N ASP A 6 -2.69 -27.94 -48.42
CA ASP A 6 -3.52 -26.75 -48.46
C ASP A 6 -3.82 -26.29 -49.90
N SER A 7 -4.59 -25.22 -50.07
CA SER A 7 -4.93 -24.64 -51.37
C SER A 7 -3.71 -24.11 -52.16
N LYS A 8 -2.56 -23.97 -51.51
CA LYS A 8 -1.28 -23.55 -52.12
C LYS A 8 -0.32 -24.72 -52.33
N GLY A 9 -0.80 -25.98 -52.20
CA GLY A 9 0.01 -27.20 -52.42
C GLY A 9 0.97 -27.55 -51.25
N ARG A 10 0.95 -26.87 -50.13
CA ARG A 10 1.83 -27.09 -48.98
C ARG A 10 1.32 -28.22 -48.08
N ILE A 11 2.22 -29.02 -47.57
CA ILE A 11 1.92 -30.17 -46.72
C ILE A 11 1.42 -29.63 -45.34
N LEU A 12 0.24 -30.11 -44.94
CA LEU A 12 -0.36 -29.88 -43.65
C LEU A 12 0.07 -30.97 -42.65
N ARG A 13 0.44 -30.55 -41.45
CA ARG A 13 0.85 -31.45 -40.36
C ARG A 13 -0.36 -32.13 -39.71
N GLN A 14 -0.10 -33.10 -38.82
CA GLN A 14 -1.14 -33.76 -38.07
C GLN A 14 -1.90 -32.70 -37.20
N GLY A 15 -3.22 -32.70 -37.30
CA GLY A 15 -4.07 -31.72 -36.65
C GLY A 15 -4.31 -30.41 -37.43
N GLU A 16 -3.42 -30.06 -38.38
CA GLU A 16 -3.64 -28.91 -39.27
C GLU A 16 -4.71 -29.19 -40.32
N GLY A 17 -5.48 -28.18 -40.71
CA GLY A 17 -6.40 -28.24 -41.83
C GLY A 17 -6.73 -26.86 -42.33
N GLN A 18 -7.37 -26.79 -43.54
CA GLN A 18 -7.85 -25.55 -44.12
C GLN A 18 -9.36 -25.67 -44.42
N ARG A 19 -10.11 -24.64 -44.09
CA ARG A 19 -11.54 -24.52 -44.40
C ARG A 19 -11.74 -24.04 -45.84
N PRO A 20 -12.92 -24.25 -46.45
CA PRO A 20 -13.23 -23.73 -47.78
C PRO A 20 -13.07 -22.21 -47.92
N ASN A 21 -13.26 -21.46 -46.83
CA ASN A 21 -13.08 -20.01 -46.82
C ASN A 21 -11.58 -19.57 -46.74
N GLY A 22 -10.65 -20.51 -46.81
CA GLY A 22 -9.21 -20.27 -46.77
C GLY A 22 -8.61 -20.16 -45.35
N GLN A 23 -9.42 -20.19 -44.28
CA GLN A 23 -8.95 -20.13 -42.93
C GLN A 23 -8.32 -21.45 -42.48
N TYR A 24 -7.12 -21.40 -41.90
CA TYR A 24 -6.44 -22.57 -41.34
C TYR A 24 -6.96 -22.86 -39.92
N TYR A 25 -6.96 -24.15 -39.54
CA TYR A 25 -7.26 -24.58 -38.19
C TYR A 25 -6.26 -25.64 -37.69
N PHE A 26 -6.06 -25.68 -36.39
CA PHE A 26 -5.33 -26.72 -35.68
C PHE A 26 -6.27 -27.42 -34.70
N LYS A 27 -6.47 -28.73 -34.87
CA LYS A 27 -7.29 -29.60 -34.04
C LYS A 27 -6.40 -30.30 -33.03
N PHE A 28 -6.72 -30.19 -31.73
CA PHE A 28 -5.98 -30.87 -30.65
C PHE A 28 -6.92 -31.31 -29.55
N LYS A 29 -6.44 -32.21 -28.66
CA LYS A 29 -7.13 -32.54 -27.40
C LYS A 29 -6.51 -31.69 -26.29
N ASP A 30 -7.36 -31.08 -25.46
CA ASP A 30 -6.89 -30.36 -24.29
C ASP A 30 -6.48 -31.33 -23.14
N VAL A 31 -5.94 -30.81 -22.05
CA VAL A 31 -5.50 -31.59 -20.88
C VAL A 31 -6.61 -32.43 -20.24
N LYS A 32 -7.88 -32.12 -20.53
CA LYS A 32 -9.09 -32.87 -20.09
C LYS A 32 -9.55 -33.86 -21.16
N GLY A 33 -8.78 -34.09 -22.25
CA GLY A 33 -9.13 -34.98 -23.37
C GLY A 33 -10.17 -34.43 -24.33
N LYS A 34 -10.68 -33.20 -24.12
CA LYS A 34 -11.71 -32.58 -24.95
C LYS A 34 -11.10 -32.00 -26.23
N THR A 35 -11.73 -32.28 -27.40
CA THR A 35 -11.29 -31.74 -28.68
C THR A 35 -11.50 -30.22 -28.76
N LYS A 36 -10.45 -29.48 -29.12
CA LYS A 36 -10.44 -28.03 -29.32
C LYS A 36 -9.86 -27.67 -30.68
N TYR A 37 -10.18 -26.46 -31.15
CA TYR A 37 -9.71 -25.89 -32.40
C TYR A 37 -9.14 -24.50 -32.16
N LYS A 38 -8.04 -24.19 -32.83
CA LYS A 38 -7.48 -22.84 -32.97
C LYS A 38 -7.46 -22.47 -34.45
N TYR A 39 -7.60 -21.19 -34.75
CA TYR A 39 -7.76 -20.70 -36.12
C TYR A 39 -6.75 -19.58 -36.42
N SER A 40 -6.28 -19.54 -37.68
CA SER A 40 -5.47 -18.43 -38.23
C SER A 40 -5.76 -18.27 -39.74
N TRP A 41 -5.52 -17.04 -40.25
CA TRP A 41 -5.59 -16.74 -41.66
C TRP A 41 -4.27 -17.05 -42.41
N THR A 42 -3.19 -17.32 -41.69
CA THR A 42 -1.87 -17.63 -42.22
C THR A 42 -1.36 -18.93 -41.62
N LEU A 43 -0.68 -19.75 -42.43
CA LEU A 43 -0.10 -21.03 -42.01
C LEU A 43 1.28 -20.81 -41.37
N THR A 44 2.09 -19.96 -41.97
CA THR A 44 3.47 -19.65 -41.57
C THR A 44 3.66 -18.14 -41.38
N THR A 45 4.76 -17.75 -40.74
CA THR A 45 5.14 -16.34 -40.52
C THR A 45 5.38 -15.53 -41.78
N HIS A 46 5.66 -16.23 -42.89
CA HIS A 46 5.92 -15.62 -44.21
C HIS A 46 4.64 -15.43 -45.04
N ASP A 47 3.48 -15.89 -44.54
CA ASP A 47 2.22 -15.73 -45.26
C ASP A 47 1.61 -14.35 -45.05
N LEU A 48 1.13 -13.74 -46.12
CA LEU A 48 0.28 -12.56 -46.05
C LEU A 48 -1.17 -12.97 -45.76
N PRO A 49 -1.87 -12.28 -44.84
CA PRO A 49 -3.28 -12.53 -44.61
C PRO A 49 -4.11 -12.15 -45.85
N PRO A 50 -5.26 -12.79 -46.08
CA PRO A 50 -6.15 -12.42 -47.17
C PRO A 50 -6.62 -10.96 -47.04
N LYS A 51 -6.90 -10.33 -48.21
CA LYS A 51 -7.35 -8.91 -48.26
C LYS A 51 -8.57 -8.70 -47.33
N GLY A 52 -8.49 -7.70 -46.50
CA GLY A 52 -9.54 -7.35 -45.49
C GLY A 52 -9.52 -8.17 -44.20
N LYS A 53 -8.51 -9.02 -43.97
CA LYS A 53 -8.33 -9.76 -42.72
C LYS A 53 -7.18 -9.16 -41.89
N LYS A 54 -7.39 -9.05 -40.54
CA LYS A 54 -6.34 -8.55 -39.65
C LYS A 54 -5.17 -9.55 -39.60
N SER A 55 -3.96 -9.01 -39.56
CA SER A 55 -2.75 -9.77 -39.26
C SER A 55 -2.79 -10.27 -37.81
N GLY A 56 -2.34 -11.52 -37.63
CA GLY A 56 -2.28 -12.18 -36.32
C GLY A 56 -1.26 -13.30 -36.34
N PRO A 57 -1.03 -14.01 -35.24
CA PRO A 57 -0.08 -15.11 -35.20
C PRO A 57 -0.47 -16.21 -36.20
N CYS A 58 0.52 -16.75 -36.88
CA CYS A 58 0.30 -17.83 -37.86
C CYS A 58 -0.10 -19.13 -37.14
N LEU A 59 -0.71 -20.09 -37.93
CA LEU A 59 -1.20 -21.33 -37.33
C LEU A 59 -0.08 -22.13 -36.65
N ARG A 60 1.10 -22.19 -37.23
CA ARG A 60 2.24 -22.93 -36.66
C ARG A 60 2.86 -22.32 -35.44
N GLU A 61 2.74 -20.99 -35.24
CA GLU A 61 3.07 -20.35 -33.97
C GLU A 61 2.04 -20.69 -32.89
N ILE A 62 0.76 -20.67 -33.26
CA ILE A 62 -0.34 -21.11 -32.39
C ILE A 62 -0.17 -22.58 -32.01
N GLU A 63 0.15 -23.45 -32.94
CA GLU A 63 0.42 -24.88 -32.72
C GLU A 63 1.56 -25.06 -31.71
N LYS A 64 2.72 -24.40 -31.93
CA LYS A 64 3.86 -24.46 -31.01
C LYS A 64 3.47 -24.03 -29.59
N ARG A 65 2.66 -23.00 -29.48
CA ARG A 65 2.15 -22.52 -28.18
C ARG A 65 1.26 -23.58 -27.53
N VAL A 66 0.28 -24.09 -28.27
CA VAL A 66 -0.65 -25.13 -27.78
C VAL A 66 0.09 -26.40 -27.38
N GLN A 67 1.05 -26.88 -28.17
CA GLN A 67 1.83 -28.07 -27.85
C GLN A 67 2.67 -27.85 -26.56
N ARG A 68 3.23 -26.66 -26.38
CA ARG A 68 3.97 -26.30 -25.18
C ARG A 68 3.07 -26.25 -23.95
N ASP A 69 1.89 -25.63 -24.09
CA ASP A 69 0.91 -25.52 -22.99
C ASP A 69 0.38 -26.92 -22.60
N LEU A 70 0.16 -27.82 -23.55
CA LEU A 70 -0.21 -29.21 -23.33
C LEU A 70 0.91 -30.02 -22.68
N PHE A 71 2.16 -29.78 -23.06
CA PHE A 71 3.34 -30.42 -22.47
C PHE A 71 3.52 -29.97 -21.02
N ASP A 72 3.32 -28.67 -20.75
CA ASP A 72 3.39 -28.06 -19.42
C ASP A 72 2.09 -28.30 -18.61
N ARG A 73 1.10 -29.04 -19.15
CA ARG A 73 -0.23 -29.32 -18.55
C ARG A 73 -1.05 -28.08 -18.19
N VAL A 74 -0.78 -26.94 -18.82
CA VAL A 74 -1.54 -25.70 -18.59
C VAL A 74 -2.89 -25.75 -19.30
N ALA A 75 -3.99 -25.69 -18.55
CA ALA A 75 -5.32 -25.61 -19.14
C ALA A 75 -5.59 -24.17 -19.61
N PRO A 76 -6.08 -23.94 -20.87
CA PRO A 76 -6.46 -22.59 -21.30
C PRO A 76 -7.57 -22.05 -20.41
N SER A 77 -7.26 -21.06 -19.58
CA SER A 77 -8.26 -20.39 -18.76
C SER A 77 -8.94 -19.26 -19.56
N GLY A 78 -10.26 -19.32 -19.66
CA GLY A 78 -11.07 -18.21 -20.18
C GLY A 78 -11.23 -17.06 -19.17
N MET A 79 -10.66 -17.22 -17.96
CA MET A 79 -10.77 -16.30 -16.83
C MET A 79 -10.14 -14.95 -17.14
N THR A 80 -10.80 -13.88 -16.77
CA THR A 80 -10.28 -12.51 -16.86
C THR A 80 -9.40 -12.16 -15.67
N VAL A 81 -8.63 -11.06 -15.79
CA VAL A 81 -7.81 -10.53 -14.67
C VAL A 81 -8.70 -10.14 -13.49
N LEU A 82 -9.84 -9.50 -13.76
CA LEU A 82 -10.78 -9.12 -12.71
C LEU A 82 -11.31 -10.34 -11.96
N GLU A 83 -11.79 -11.35 -12.68
CA GLU A 83 -12.28 -12.61 -12.08
C GLU A 83 -11.21 -13.33 -11.26
N LEU A 84 -9.95 -13.33 -11.73
CA LEU A 84 -8.83 -13.90 -10.96
C LEU A 84 -8.61 -13.15 -9.65
N VAL A 85 -8.57 -11.82 -9.72
CA VAL A 85 -8.37 -10.97 -8.52
C VAL A 85 -9.53 -11.12 -7.55
N GLU A 86 -10.77 -11.17 -8.01
CA GLU A 86 -11.95 -11.41 -7.16
C GLU A 86 -11.88 -12.76 -6.44
N LYS A 87 -11.51 -13.83 -7.16
CA LYS A 87 -11.29 -15.15 -6.57
C LYS A 87 -10.16 -15.12 -5.54
N TYR A 88 -9.03 -14.50 -5.86
CA TYR A 88 -7.92 -14.34 -4.92
C TYR A 88 -8.34 -13.60 -3.67
N VAL A 89 -9.05 -12.47 -3.81
CA VAL A 89 -9.53 -11.68 -2.66
C VAL A 89 -10.54 -12.46 -1.82
N ALA A 90 -11.39 -13.29 -2.43
CA ALA A 90 -12.34 -14.15 -1.72
C ALA A 90 -11.66 -15.17 -0.81
N THR A 91 -10.43 -15.63 -1.14
CA THR A 91 -9.65 -16.51 -0.26
C THR A 91 -9.09 -15.80 0.98
N LYS A 92 -9.09 -14.45 1.01
CA LYS A 92 -8.52 -13.64 2.10
C LYS A 92 -9.57 -13.33 3.17
N THR A 93 -10.08 -14.35 3.85
CA THR A 93 -11.17 -14.21 4.85
C THR A 93 -10.71 -13.54 6.14
N ALA A 94 -9.49 -13.79 6.59
CA ALA A 94 -8.93 -13.31 7.87
C ALA A 94 -8.15 -11.99 7.77
N VAL A 95 -8.42 -11.16 6.74
CA VAL A 95 -7.73 -9.87 6.59
C VAL A 95 -8.44 -8.74 7.33
N ARG A 96 -7.66 -7.76 7.80
CA ARG A 96 -8.17 -6.57 8.47
C ARG A 96 -9.07 -5.74 7.57
N PRO A 97 -10.03 -4.98 8.14
CA PRO A 97 -10.93 -4.10 7.37
C PRO A 97 -10.17 -3.12 6.45
N THR A 98 -9.07 -2.55 6.91
CA THR A 98 -8.20 -1.65 6.12
C THR A 98 -7.58 -2.35 4.91
N THR A 99 -7.12 -3.60 5.06
CA THR A 99 -6.59 -4.40 3.94
C THR A 99 -7.69 -4.75 2.95
N ARG A 100 -8.88 -5.11 3.45
CA ARG A 100 -10.05 -5.40 2.62
C ARG A 100 -10.49 -4.17 1.81
N ALA A 101 -10.45 -2.99 2.40
CA ALA A 101 -10.70 -1.72 1.70
C ALA A 101 -9.68 -1.48 0.57
N GLY A 102 -8.39 -1.79 0.82
CA GLY A 102 -7.35 -1.75 -0.21
C GLY A 102 -7.63 -2.70 -1.37
N TYR A 103 -8.00 -3.94 -1.10
CA TYR A 103 -8.41 -4.90 -2.14
C TYR A 103 -9.60 -4.40 -2.95
N LYS A 104 -10.64 -3.88 -2.28
CA LYS A 104 -11.82 -3.30 -2.95
C LYS A 104 -11.44 -2.13 -3.87
N THR A 105 -10.49 -1.30 -3.47
CA THR A 105 -9.99 -0.20 -4.31
C THR A 105 -9.35 -0.74 -5.60
N VAL A 106 -8.52 -1.79 -5.51
CA VAL A 106 -7.89 -2.41 -6.67
C VAL A 106 -8.92 -3.11 -7.56
N THR A 107 -9.85 -3.87 -6.99
CA THR A 107 -10.92 -4.54 -7.73
C THR A 107 -11.81 -3.52 -8.48
N ASN A 108 -12.23 -2.43 -7.81
CA ASN A 108 -13.01 -1.37 -8.43
C ASN A 108 -12.25 -0.63 -9.55
N PHE A 109 -10.93 -0.51 -9.41
CA PHE A 109 -10.09 0.06 -10.45
C PHE A 109 -10.04 -0.88 -11.68
N LEU A 110 -9.77 -2.17 -11.48
CA LEU A 110 -9.71 -3.17 -12.55
C LEU A 110 -11.05 -3.33 -13.26
N ALA A 111 -12.18 -3.20 -12.55
CA ALA A 111 -13.51 -3.27 -13.16
C ALA A 111 -13.78 -2.14 -14.18
N LYS A 112 -13.04 -1.02 -14.09
CA LYS A 112 -13.15 0.15 -14.99
C LYS A 112 -12.04 0.21 -16.02
N ASP A 113 -10.97 -0.56 -15.85
CA ASP A 113 -9.78 -0.56 -16.70
C ASP A 113 -9.85 -1.72 -17.71
N ALA A 114 -9.50 -1.45 -18.96
CA ALA A 114 -9.52 -2.46 -20.02
C ALA A 114 -8.64 -3.68 -19.74
N PHE A 115 -7.57 -3.51 -18.92
CA PHE A 115 -6.72 -4.61 -18.51
C PHE A 115 -7.46 -5.64 -17.65
N GLY A 116 -8.43 -5.21 -16.85
CA GLY A 116 -9.25 -6.08 -16.02
C GLY A 116 -10.10 -7.09 -16.82
N SER A 117 -10.50 -6.74 -18.04
CA SER A 117 -11.28 -7.62 -18.95
C SER A 117 -10.43 -8.55 -19.78
N ARG A 118 -9.08 -8.40 -19.80
CA ARG A 118 -8.18 -9.29 -20.54
C ARG A 118 -8.14 -10.68 -19.92
N LYS A 119 -8.01 -11.71 -20.75
CA LYS A 119 -7.83 -13.10 -20.28
C LYS A 119 -6.44 -13.29 -19.72
N ILE A 120 -6.33 -13.93 -18.55
CA ILE A 120 -5.06 -14.17 -17.86
C ILE A 120 -4.04 -14.95 -18.70
N GLY A 121 -4.50 -15.91 -19.50
CA GLY A 121 -3.65 -16.71 -20.38
C GLY A 121 -3.04 -15.96 -21.56
N ASP A 122 -3.58 -14.77 -21.90
CA ASP A 122 -3.12 -13.95 -23.02
C ASP A 122 -2.17 -12.81 -22.55
N ILE A 123 -1.88 -12.72 -21.24
CA ILE A 123 -1.03 -11.67 -20.70
C ILE A 123 0.41 -12.14 -20.60
N THR A 124 1.29 -11.45 -21.28
CA THR A 124 2.73 -11.65 -21.19
C THR A 124 3.35 -10.70 -20.13
N THR A 125 4.60 -10.98 -19.74
CA THR A 125 5.36 -10.06 -18.86
C THR A 125 5.53 -8.69 -19.53
N LEU A 126 5.64 -8.62 -20.85
CA LEU A 126 5.72 -7.35 -21.57
C LEU A 126 4.41 -6.56 -21.48
N ASP A 127 3.27 -7.24 -21.63
CA ASP A 127 1.96 -6.61 -21.47
C ASP A 127 1.79 -6.02 -20.05
N ALA A 128 2.17 -6.80 -19.03
CA ALA A 128 2.11 -6.33 -17.64
C ALA A 128 2.99 -5.10 -17.41
N LYS A 129 4.23 -5.10 -17.91
CA LYS A 129 5.13 -3.95 -17.82
C LYS A 129 4.58 -2.73 -18.54
N ASN A 130 4.14 -2.88 -19.79
CA ASN A 130 3.59 -1.79 -20.60
C ASN A 130 2.34 -1.18 -19.94
N TRP A 131 1.48 -2.02 -19.36
CA TRP A 131 0.31 -1.51 -18.64
C TRP A 131 0.71 -0.72 -17.38
N LEU A 132 1.71 -1.16 -16.59
CA LEU A 132 2.18 -0.40 -15.44
C LEU A 132 2.82 0.94 -15.86
N ILE A 133 3.58 0.96 -16.97
CA ILE A 133 4.13 2.20 -17.56
C ILE A 133 2.99 3.14 -17.98
N TYR A 134 1.96 2.62 -18.62
CA TYR A 134 0.76 3.40 -18.97
C TYR A 134 0.07 3.99 -17.73
N LEU A 135 -0.03 3.22 -16.63
CA LEU A 135 -0.60 3.74 -15.38
C LEU A 135 0.18 4.93 -14.83
N GLN A 136 1.51 4.92 -14.93
CA GLN A 136 2.34 6.03 -14.46
C GLN A 136 2.33 7.21 -15.43
N GLY A 137 2.58 6.96 -16.71
CA GLY A 137 2.76 7.99 -17.72
C GLY A 137 1.45 8.67 -18.13
N GLU A 138 0.45 7.87 -18.50
CA GLU A 138 -0.80 8.41 -19.07
C GLU A 138 -1.86 8.68 -17.99
N LEU A 139 -2.00 7.79 -17.02
CA LEU A 139 -2.99 7.97 -15.95
C LEU A 139 -2.45 8.72 -14.72
N GLY A 140 -1.18 9.13 -14.72
CA GLY A 140 -0.56 9.92 -13.65
C GLY A 140 -0.60 9.26 -12.27
N LYS A 141 -0.65 7.91 -12.22
CA LYS A 141 -0.63 7.21 -10.94
C LYS A 141 0.77 7.23 -10.34
N SER A 142 0.87 7.57 -9.05
CA SER A 142 2.14 7.52 -8.33
C SER A 142 2.70 6.10 -8.24
N TYR A 143 4.01 5.98 -8.12
CA TYR A 143 4.69 4.70 -7.88
C TYR A 143 4.07 3.90 -6.72
N SER A 144 3.77 4.57 -5.60
CA SER A 144 3.12 3.95 -4.45
C SER A 144 1.74 3.36 -4.77
N ALA A 145 0.92 4.05 -5.58
CA ALA A 145 -0.39 3.55 -6.00
C ALA A 145 -0.25 2.31 -6.89
N ILE A 146 0.70 2.34 -7.82
CA ILE A 146 1.00 1.21 -8.71
C ILE A 146 1.57 0.03 -7.90
N HIS A 147 2.44 0.30 -6.92
CA HIS A 147 2.94 -0.73 -6.02
C HIS A 147 1.81 -1.44 -5.26
N CYS A 148 0.80 -0.69 -4.78
CA CYS A 148 -0.40 -1.27 -4.15
C CYS A 148 -1.21 -2.14 -5.13
N ILE A 149 -1.43 -1.67 -6.37
CA ILE A 149 -2.15 -2.43 -7.40
C ILE A 149 -1.41 -3.74 -7.71
N ARG A 150 -0.10 -3.66 -7.98
CA ARG A 150 0.73 -4.83 -8.23
C ARG A 150 0.81 -5.77 -7.02
N GLY A 151 0.77 -5.22 -5.81
CA GLY A 151 0.74 -5.97 -4.54
C GLY A 151 -0.48 -6.89 -4.41
N VAL A 152 -1.55 -6.64 -5.17
CA VAL A 152 -2.72 -7.52 -5.29
C VAL A 152 -2.60 -8.45 -6.50
N LEU A 153 -2.16 -7.92 -7.65
CA LEU A 153 -2.06 -8.68 -8.89
C LEU A 153 -0.99 -9.79 -8.83
N ARG A 154 0.22 -9.47 -8.32
CA ARG A 154 1.31 -10.44 -8.28
C ARG A 154 0.93 -11.71 -7.53
N PRO A 155 0.40 -11.68 -6.29
CA PRO A 155 -0.01 -12.89 -5.60
C PRO A 155 -1.26 -13.55 -6.20
N ALA A 156 -2.17 -12.81 -6.85
CA ALA A 156 -3.30 -13.40 -7.57
C ALA A 156 -2.82 -14.20 -8.78
N PHE A 157 -1.89 -13.66 -9.56
CA PHE A 157 -1.28 -14.38 -10.67
C PHE A 157 -0.34 -15.50 -10.21
N GLN A 158 0.24 -15.40 -9.01
CA GLN A 158 1.00 -16.50 -8.40
C GLN A 158 0.09 -17.70 -8.12
N LEU A 159 -1.09 -17.46 -7.54
CA LEU A 159 -2.10 -18.51 -7.35
C LEU A 159 -2.52 -19.14 -8.68
N ALA A 160 -2.69 -18.34 -9.74
CA ALA A 160 -3.03 -18.86 -11.05
C ALA A 160 -1.91 -19.71 -11.69
N GLU A 161 -0.64 -19.41 -11.38
CA GLU A 161 0.52 -20.22 -11.77
C GLU A 161 0.55 -21.53 -10.98
N GLU A 162 0.33 -21.49 -9.66
CA GLU A 162 0.28 -22.66 -8.77
C GLU A 162 -0.89 -23.62 -9.13
N ASP A 163 -2.02 -23.07 -9.61
CA ASP A 163 -3.20 -23.83 -10.05
C ASP A 163 -3.11 -24.27 -11.55
N ASP A 164 -1.96 -24.13 -12.20
CA ASP A 164 -1.74 -24.46 -13.61
C ASP A 164 -2.71 -23.76 -14.59
N LEU A 165 -3.25 -22.59 -14.20
CA LEU A 165 -4.12 -21.79 -15.07
C LEU A 165 -3.31 -20.93 -16.05
N ILE A 166 -2.09 -20.60 -15.67
CA ILE A 166 -1.10 -19.90 -16.48
C ILE A 166 0.27 -20.54 -16.29
N ARG A 167 1.13 -20.34 -17.26
CA ARG A 167 2.48 -20.93 -17.25
C ARG A 167 3.47 -20.20 -16.36
N ARG A 168 3.38 -18.86 -16.31
CA ARG A 168 4.28 -17.98 -15.57
C ARG A 168 3.52 -16.75 -15.12
N ASN A 169 3.83 -16.30 -13.94
CA ASN A 169 3.30 -15.04 -13.40
C ASN A 169 3.87 -13.84 -14.17
N PRO A 170 3.05 -13.10 -14.94
CA PRO A 170 3.52 -11.96 -15.72
C PRO A 170 3.98 -10.77 -14.88
N PHE A 171 3.65 -10.74 -13.57
CA PHE A 171 4.04 -9.70 -12.62
C PHE A 171 5.28 -10.06 -11.78
N ASN A 172 5.96 -11.18 -12.09
CA ASN A 172 7.14 -11.61 -11.34
C ASN A 172 8.42 -10.90 -11.86
N PHE A 173 8.56 -9.61 -11.56
CA PHE A 173 9.73 -8.78 -11.85
C PHE A 173 9.88 -7.69 -10.77
N GLU A 174 11.04 -7.04 -10.71
CA GLU A 174 11.27 -5.91 -9.82
C GLU A 174 10.63 -4.62 -10.38
N LEU A 175 9.75 -3.98 -9.59
CA LEU A 175 9.01 -2.80 -10.04
C LEU A 175 9.92 -1.60 -10.35
N ALA A 176 10.98 -1.42 -9.56
CA ALA A 176 11.96 -0.35 -9.74
C ALA A 176 12.75 -0.45 -11.06
N THR A 177 12.76 -1.62 -11.73
CA THR A 177 13.39 -1.77 -13.05
C THR A 177 12.49 -1.31 -14.21
N VAL A 178 11.23 -1.00 -13.92
CA VAL A 178 10.21 -0.68 -14.93
C VAL A 178 9.69 0.74 -14.77
N LEU A 179 9.54 1.22 -13.53
CA LEU A 179 8.95 2.52 -13.21
C LEU A 179 9.92 3.40 -12.46
N VAL A 180 9.78 4.69 -12.68
CA VAL A 180 10.50 5.68 -11.87
C VAL A 180 9.85 5.79 -10.50
N ASN A 181 10.66 5.65 -9.44
CA ASN A 181 10.16 5.87 -8.08
C ASN A 181 10.04 7.37 -7.78
N ASP A 182 8.86 7.93 -8.02
CA ASP A 182 8.49 9.32 -7.75
C ASP A 182 8.02 9.55 -6.31
N SER A 183 8.19 8.56 -5.43
CA SER A 183 7.77 8.66 -4.03
C SER A 183 8.60 9.71 -3.31
N ILE A 184 7.95 10.77 -2.86
CA ILE A 184 8.59 11.79 -2.02
C ILE A 184 8.89 11.16 -0.66
N ALA A 185 10.17 11.09 -0.31
CA ALA A 185 10.57 10.68 1.02
C ALA A 185 9.92 11.61 2.06
N ARG A 186 9.30 11.04 3.07
CA ARG A 186 8.74 11.82 4.17
C ARG A 186 9.87 12.18 5.11
N GLU A 187 10.35 13.40 5.00
CA GLU A 187 11.41 13.90 5.86
C GLU A 187 10.86 14.33 7.23
N ALA A 188 11.69 14.15 8.24
CA ALA A 188 11.45 14.73 9.55
C ALA A 188 11.56 16.25 9.47
N LEU A 189 10.78 16.98 10.26
CA LEU A 189 10.89 18.42 10.34
C LEU A 189 12.24 18.82 10.98
N SER A 190 12.79 19.94 10.52
CA SER A 190 13.87 20.59 11.24
C SER A 190 13.37 21.07 12.61
N PRO A 191 14.23 21.14 13.66
CA PRO A 191 13.85 21.68 14.95
C PRO A 191 13.30 23.12 14.87
N ARG A 192 13.77 23.88 13.88
CA ARG A 192 13.29 25.25 13.60
C ARG A 192 11.86 25.24 13.06
N ASP A 193 11.54 24.34 12.13
CA ASP A 193 10.20 24.30 11.52
C ASP A 193 9.17 23.68 12.47
N GLU A 194 9.57 22.68 13.30
CA GLU A 194 8.74 22.15 14.38
C GLU A 194 8.34 23.30 15.34
N ARG A 195 9.32 24.09 15.81
CA ARG A 195 9.08 25.23 16.70
C ARG A 195 8.17 26.27 16.04
N ARG A 196 8.48 26.70 14.81
CA ARG A 196 7.66 27.68 14.08
C ARG A 196 6.21 27.24 13.94
N PHE A 197 5.98 25.96 13.67
CA PHE A 197 4.63 25.42 13.56
C PHE A 197 3.91 25.44 14.91
N LEU A 198 4.55 24.95 15.95
CA LEU A 198 3.96 24.92 17.31
C LEU A 198 3.69 26.33 17.85
N ASP A 199 4.60 27.28 17.64
CA ASP A 199 4.41 28.68 18.03
C ASP A 199 3.23 29.32 17.30
N PHE A 200 3.10 29.06 16.00
CA PHE A 200 1.94 29.49 15.24
C PHE A 200 0.63 28.90 15.78
N ILE A 201 0.60 27.59 16.06
CA ILE A 201 -0.59 26.94 16.63
C ILE A 201 -0.94 27.55 17.98
N LYS A 202 0.04 27.78 18.86
CA LYS A 202 -0.16 28.35 20.20
C LYS A 202 -0.74 29.74 20.14
N GLY A 203 -0.29 30.58 19.19
CA GLY A 203 -0.73 31.97 19.01
C GLY A 203 -2.03 32.15 18.24
N ASP A 204 -2.51 31.13 17.52
CA ASP A 204 -3.68 31.26 16.65
C ASP A 204 -5.00 31.11 17.42
N LYS A 205 -5.92 32.09 17.28
CA LYS A 205 -7.23 32.10 17.98
C LYS A 205 -8.07 30.87 17.76
N HIS A 206 -7.94 30.21 16.57
CA HIS A 206 -8.75 29.05 16.22
C HIS A 206 -8.02 27.74 16.50
N TYR A 207 -6.71 27.66 16.19
CA TYR A 207 -5.97 26.38 16.25
C TYR A 207 -5.30 26.13 17.60
N SER A 208 -5.20 27.14 18.51
CA SER A 208 -4.65 26.98 19.86
C SER A 208 -5.32 25.88 20.68
N ARG A 209 -6.61 25.61 20.41
CA ARG A 209 -7.36 24.50 21.04
C ARG A 209 -6.83 23.11 20.72
N TYR A 210 -5.96 22.97 19.71
CA TYR A 210 -5.33 21.71 19.29
C TYR A 210 -3.86 21.63 19.68
N TYR A 211 -3.32 22.67 20.32
CA TYR A 211 -1.90 22.79 20.62
C TYR A 211 -1.39 21.62 21.45
N GLU A 212 -2.06 21.26 22.54
CA GLU A 212 -1.67 20.16 23.41
C GLU A 212 -1.57 18.84 22.64
N ALA A 213 -2.56 18.55 21.80
CA ALA A 213 -2.58 17.33 21.00
C ALA A 213 -1.44 17.31 19.97
N PHE A 214 -1.17 18.43 19.29
CA PHE A 214 -0.06 18.53 18.33
C PHE A 214 1.28 18.35 19.01
N TYR A 215 1.48 19.01 20.17
CA TYR A 215 2.68 18.86 20.98
C TYR A 215 2.92 17.41 21.42
N ILE A 216 1.89 16.74 21.91
CA ILE A 216 1.96 15.33 22.30
C ILE A 216 2.39 14.45 21.12
N LEU A 217 1.80 14.64 19.93
CA LEU A 217 2.17 13.88 18.73
C LEU A 217 3.63 14.07 18.33
N PHE A 218 4.20 15.28 18.48
CA PHE A 218 5.62 15.57 18.22
C PHE A 218 6.58 15.00 19.27
N ASN A 219 6.08 14.69 20.47
CA ASN A 219 6.93 14.34 21.62
C ASN A 219 6.68 12.94 22.20
N THR A 220 5.85 12.12 21.55
CA THR A 220 5.57 10.73 21.98
C THR A 220 5.81 9.68 20.90
N GLY A 221 5.83 10.10 19.63
CA GLY A 221 5.95 9.18 18.52
C GLY A 221 4.75 8.24 18.31
N LEU A 222 3.62 8.49 18.95
CA LEU A 222 2.39 7.71 18.77
C LEU A 222 1.90 7.74 17.33
N ARG A 223 1.34 6.61 16.85
CA ARG A 223 0.55 6.64 15.62
C ARG A 223 -0.74 7.39 15.86
N ILE A 224 -1.24 8.11 14.87
CA ILE A 224 -2.46 8.90 15.04
C ILE A 224 -3.66 8.05 15.47
N SER A 225 -3.80 6.83 14.97
CA SER A 225 -4.87 5.92 15.38
C SER A 225 -4.69 5.39 16.83
N GLU A 226 -3.44 5.23 17.30
CA GLU A 226 -3.13 4.93 18.68
C GLU A 226 -3.54 6.11 19.59
N PHE A 227 -3.11 7.33 19.22
CA PHE A 227 -3.47 8.55 19.93
C PHE A 227 -4.99 8.76 20.02
N CYS A 228 -5.72 8.51 18.93
CA CYS A 228 -7.19 8.58 18.93
C CYS A 228 -7.82 7.49 19.82
N GLY A 229 -7.18 6.35 19.95
CA GLY A 229 -7.65 5.23 20.78
C GLY A 229 -7.33 5.34 22.27
N LEU A 230 -6.58 6.34 22.68
CA LEU A 230 -6.26 6.53 24.11
C LEU A 230 -7.51 6.85 24.93
N THR A 231 -7.57 6.24 26.10
CA THR A 231 -8.58 6.45 27.12
C THR A 231 -7.95 6.97 28.41
N LYS A 232 -8.77 7.45 29.34
CA LYS A 232 -8.29 7.92 30.65
C LYS A 232 -7.46 6.86 31.38
N SER A 233 -7.86 5.58 31.27
CA SER A 233 -7.19 4.44 31.91
C SER A 233 -5.85 4.05 31.28
N ASP A 234 -5.50 4.61 30.12
CA ASP A 234 -4.21 4.37 29.48
C ASP A 234 -3.11 5.33 29.93
N LEU A 235 -3.45 6.34 30.74
CA LEU A 235 -2.53 7.35 31.25
C LEU A 235 -2.20 7.08 32.72
N ASP A 236 -0.95 6.73 32.96
CA ASP A 236 -0.40 6.60 34.30
C ASP A 236 0.48 7.83 34.61
N PHE A 237 -0.07 8.77 35.36
CA PHE A 237 0.62 10.00 35.72
C PHE A 237 1.65 9.81 36.83
N GLU A 238 1.50 8.80 37.70
CA GLU A 238 2.44 8.48 38.77
C GLU A 238 3.74 7.93 38.18
N ASN A 239 3.63 6.87 37.34
CA ASN A 239 4.78 6.28 36.67
C ASN A 239 5.19 7.01 35.38
N GLY A 240 4.45 8.06 34.97
CA GLY A 240 4.75 8.82 33.75
C GLY A 240 4.70 8.01 32.49
N SER A 241 3.67 7.17 32.31
CA SER A 241 3.60 6.27 31.16
C SER A 241 2.26 6.29 30.44
N ILE A 242 2.30 6.06 29.13
CA ILE A 242 1.15 5.88 28.25
C ILE A 242 1.09 4.42 27.83
N ARG A 243 0.00 3.74 28.15
CA ARG A 243 -0.25 2.37 27.67
C ARG A 243 -0.82 2.39 26.26
N VAL A 244 -0.09 1.84 25.30
CA VAL A 244 -0.52 1.70 23.91
C VAL A 244 -0.87 0.24 23.64
N ASN A 245 -2.17 -0.07 23.54
CA ASN A 245 -2.67 -1.43 23.36
C ASN A 245 -3.83 -1.51 22.36
N LYS A 246 -4.23 -0.38 21.77
CA LYS A 246 -5.34 -0.30 20.82
C LYS A 246 -5.21 0.89 19.87
N GLN A 247 -5.98 0.84 18.83
CA GLN A 247 -6.10 1.89 17.81
C GLN A 247 -7.58 2.11 17.54
N LEU A 248 -8.01 3.36 17.46
CA LEU A 248 -9.36 3.73 17.04
C LEU A 248 -9.37 3.97 15.54
N GLN A 249 -10.26 3.31 14.85
CA GLN A 249 -10.48 3.43 13.41
C GLN A 249 -11.94 3.76 13.11
N ARG A 250 -12.18 4.30 11.91
CA ARG A 250 -13.51 4.46 11.35
C ARG A 250 -13.53 3.95 9.91
N GLY A 251 -14.44 3.02 9.63
CA GLY A 251 -14.61 2.43 8.31
C GLY A 251 -15.24 3.39 7.29
N SER A 252 -15.25 2.99 6.04
CA SER A 252 -15.95 3.71 4.96
C SER A 252 -17.47 3.73 5.15
N ASP A 253 -18.02 2.81 5.94
CA ASP A 253 -19.41 2.75 6.40
C ASP A 253 -19.70 3.67 7.59
N MET A 254 -18.73 4.52 7.96
CA MET A 254 -18.79 5.45 9.08
C MET A 254 -18.83 4.80 10.46
N ARG A 255 -18.72 3.48 10.58
CA ARG A 255 -18.70 2.77 11.86
C ARG A 255 -17.33 2.88 12.50
N TYR A 256 -17.32 3.11 13.82
CA TYR A 256 -16.13 3.11 14.65
C TYR A 256 -15.80 1.68 15.08
N TYR A 257 -14.52 1.36 15.16
CA TYR A 257 -14.06 0.07 15.68
C TYR A 257 -12.69 0.20 16.33
N ILE A 258 -12.42 -0.69 17.27
CA ILE A 258 -11.12 -0.81 17.93
C ILE A 258 -10.29 -1.89 17.24
N GLU A 259 -9.09 -1.52 16.83
CA GLU A 259 -8.13 -2.46 16.27
C GLU A 259 -6.98 -2.68 17.27
N ARG A 260 -6.75 -3.91 17.67
CA ARG A 260 -5.59 -4.26 18.50
C ARG A 260 -4.32 -4.32 17.65
N PRO A 261 -3.13 -4.08 18.23
CA PRO A 261 -1.87 -4.22 17.52
C PRO A 261 -1.71 -5.60 16.86
N LYS A 262 -1.04 -5.67 15.71
CA LYS A 262 -0.80 -6.93 14.99
C LYS A 262 0.19 -7.86 15.70
N THR A 263 1.10 -7.28 16.45
CA THR A 263 2.23 -7.96 17.07
C THR A 263 2.36 -7.55 18.53
N LYS A 264 3.00 -8.39 19.34
CA LYS A 264 3.31 -8.06 20.74
C LYS A 264 4.10 -6.75 20.87
N SER A 265 4.98 -6.43 19.89
CA SER A 265 5.72 -5.16 19.87
C SER A 265 4.84 -3.92 19.65
N GLY A 266 3.59 -4.10 19.23
CA GLY A 266 2.60 -3.03 19.16
C GLY A 266 2.00 -2.65 20.52
N GLU A 267 1.99 -3.57 21.49
CA GLU A 267 1.62 -3.29 22.88
C GLU A 267 2.86 -2.84 23.63
N ARG A 268 2.82 -1.63 24.15
CA ARG A 268 3.98 -1.01 24.78
C ARG A 268 3.58 0.11 25.71
N TYR A 269 4.50 0.50 26.57
CA TYR A 269 4.43 1.71 27.38
C TYR A 269 5.36 2.78 26.79
N VAL A 270 4.83 3.97 26.57
CA VAL A 270 5.58 5.14 26.10
C VAL A 270 5.77 6.08 27.25
N PRO A 271 7.02 6.43 27.66
CA PRO A 271 7.25 7.37 28.75
C PRO A 271 6.79 8.78 28.38
N MET A 272 6.28 9.52 29.35
CA MET A 272 5.89 10.92 29.25
C MET A 272 6.95 11.83 29.86
N SER A 273 7.35 12.90 29.15
CA SER A 273 8.00 14.03 29.80
C SER A 273 7.01 14.79 30.66
N GLU A 274 7.50 15.62 31.58
CA GLU A 274 6.63 16.43 32.45
C GLU A 274 5.69 17.35 31.64
N GLU A 275 6.19 17.94 30.56
CA GLU A 275 5.36 18.77 29.67
C GLU A 275 4.24 17.93 28.98
N VAL A 276 4.55 16.70 28.55
CA VAL A 276 3.53 15.79 27.95
C VAL A 276 2.48 15.43 29.00
N LYS A 277 2.87 15.19 30.27
CA LYS A 277 1.95 14.95 31.38
C LYS A 277 1.00 16.14 31.58
N GLU A 278 1.54 17.35 31.65
CA GLU A 278 0.75 18.56 31.82
C GLU A 278 -0.23 18.77 30.67
N TYR A 279 0.17 18.50 29.41
CA TYR A 279 -0.76 18.62 28.29
C TYR A 279 -1.84 17.54 28.29
N PHE A 280 -1.56 16.32 28.72
CA PHE A 280 -2.63 15.34 28.93
C PHE A 280 -3.59 15.75 30.06
N LYS A 281 -3.10 16.28 31.17
CA LYS A 281 -3.96 16.84 32.23
C LYS A 281 -4.84 17.98 31.70
N ALA A 282 -4.28 18.88 30.88
CA ALA A 282 -5.04 19.96 30.25
C ALA A 282 -6.12 19.43 29.29
N ILE A 283 -5.81 18.38 28.49
CA ILE A 283 -6.81 17.72 27.67
C ILE A 283 -7.94 17.13 28.52
N LEU A 284 -7.61 16.45 29.61
CA LEU A 284 -8.61 15.85 30.52
C LEU A 284 -9.49 16.90 31.19
N GLN A 285 -8.92 18.04 31.60
CA GLN A 285 -9.66 19.16 32.17
C GLN A 285 -10.64 19.81 31.19
N LYS A 286 -10.20 19.94 29.90
CA LYS A 286 -11.00 20.51 28.81
C LYS A 286 -11.97 19.51 28.20
N ARG A 287 -11.87 18.24 28.56
CA ARG A 287 -12.71 17.19 27.98
C ARG A 287 -14.16 17.40 28.33
N ALA A 288 -15.01 17.49 27.31
CA ALA A 288 -16.45 17.50 27.52
C ALA A 288 -16.90 16.19 28.20
N ASN A 289 -17.85 16.30 29.12
CA ASN A 289 -18.55 15.16 29.70
C ASN A 289 -19.87 15.00 28.95
N PRO A 290 -19.94 14.06 27.97
CA PRO A 290 -21.16 13.84 27.21
C PRO A 290 -22.23 13.24 28.14
N PRO A 291 -23.54 13.47 27.86
CA PRO A 291 -24.63 12.86 28.62
C PRO A 291 -24.56 11.32 28.61
N VAL A 292 -24.11 10.76 27.50
CA VAL A 292 -23.86 9.33 27.34
C VAL A 292 -22.41 9.18 26.86
N GLU A 293 -21.61 8.46 27.64
CA GLU A 293 -20.22 8.18 27.28
C GLU A 293 -20.16 7.27 26.05
N PRO A 294 -19.43 7.64 24.98
CA PRO A 294 -19.34 6.81 23.78
C PRO A 294 -18.61 5.51 24.09
N VAL A 295 -19.21 4.40 23.64
CA VAL A 295 -18.63 3.05 23.74
C VAL A 295 -18.37 2.53 22.32
N VAL A 296 -17.13 2.09 22.06
CA VAL A 296 -16.72 1.47 20.79
C VAL A 296 -16.07 0.13 21.10
N ASP A 297 -16.67 -0.96 20.65
CA ASP A 297 -16.22 -2.33 20.92
C ASP A 297 -15.89 -2.60 22.40
N GLY A 298 -16.76 -2.09 23.31
CA GLY A 298 -16.59 -2.24 24.75
C GLY A 298 -15.58 -1.27 25.39
N VAL A 299 -14.96 -0.36 24.64
CA VAL A 299 -14.03 0.65 25.13
C VAL A 299 -14.73 1.99 25.28
N SER A 300 -14.53 2.65 26.41
CA SER A 300 -15.08 3.98 26.73
C SER A 300 -13.99 4.87 27.35
N GLY A 301 -14.34 6.11 27.65
CA GLY A 301 -13.42 7.06 28.30
C GLY A 301 -12.37 7.66 27.36
N PHE A 302 -12.65 7.72 26.05
CA PHE A 302 -11.74 8.32 25.06
C PHE A 302 -11.39 9.77 25.43
N LEU A 303 -10.11 10.14 25.26
CA LEU A 303 -9.61 11.47 25.65
C LEU A 303 -10.20 12.60 24.82
N LEU A 304 -10.41 12.37 23.54
CA LEU A 304 -10.67 13.40 22.54
C LEU A 304 -12.00 13.15 21.83
N LEU A 305 -13.00 13.94 22.19
CA LEU A 305 -14.34 13.87 21.63
C LEU A 305 -14.57 15.01 20.62
N ASP A 306 -15.43 14.79 19.68
CA ASP A 306 -15.96 15.81 18.76
C ASP A 306 -17.17 16.54 19.41
N LYS A 307 -17.77 17.46 18.66
CA LYS A 307 -18.93 18.24 19.12
C LYS A 307 -20.19 17.39 19.34
N ASN A 308 -20.25 16.19 18.79
CA ASN A 308 -21.36 15.26 18.93
C ASN A 308 -21.10 14.22 20.05
N GLY A 309 -20.03 14.39 20.83
CA GLY A 309 -19.63 13.44 21.86
C GLY A 309 -18.96 12.16 21.34
N MET A 310 -18.70 12.05 20.04
CA MET A 310 -18.03 10.87 19.47
C MET A 310 -16.51 11.02 19.46
N PRO A 311 -15.75 9.90 19.60
CA PRO A 311 -14.29 9.97 19.61
C PRO A 311 -13.75 10.53 18.28
N LYS A 312 -12.75 11.43 18.36
CA LYS A 312 -12.06 11.93 17.17
C LYS A 312 -11.17 10.84 16.59
N VAL A 313 -11.24 10.64 15.28
CA VAL A 313 -10.43 9.68 14.52
C VAL A 313 -9.34 10.38 13.69
N ALA A 314 -8.40 9.62 13.14
CA ALA A 314 -7.24 10.10 12.38
C ALA A 314 -7.60 11.18 11.35
N MET A 315 -8.69 11.00 10.60
CA MET A 315 -9.14 11.94 9.56
C MET A 315 -9.42 13.36 10.11
N HIS A 316 -9.92 13.49 11.34
CA HIS A 316 -10.13 14.80 11.96
C HIS A 316 -8.79 15.52 12.15
N TRP A 317 -7.80 14.80 12.67
CA TRP A 317 -6.46 15.34 12.93
C TRP A 317 -5.72 15.68 11.65
N GLU A 318 -5.77 14.82 10.64
CA GLU A 318 -5.20 15.11 9.32
C GLU A 318 -5.77 16.41 8.74
N LYS A 319 -7.09 16.62 8.86
CA LYS A 319 -7.74 17.84 8.44
C LYS A 319 -7.28 19.06 9.25
N TYR A 320 -7.12 18.93 10.58
CA TYR A 320 -6.65 20.04 11.43
C TYR A 320 -5.21 20.41 11.09
N PHE A 321 -4.32 19.44 10.89
CA PHE A 321 -2.96 19.69 10.41
C PHE A 321 -2.95 20.39 9.05
N GLN A 322 -3.73 19.89 8.09
CA GLN A 322 -3.80 20.45 6.75
C GLN A 322 -4.28 21.91 6.76
N LEU A 323 -5.36 22.19 7.47
CA LEU A 323 -5.96 23.53 7.51
C LEU A 323 -5.08 24.53 8.26
N SER A 324 -4.49 24.14 9.40
CA SER A 324 -3.58 25.00 10.16
C SER A 324 -2.30 25.31 9.36
N LEU A 325 -1.72 24.30 8.69
CA LEU A 325 -0.57 24.49 7.82
C LEU A 325 -0.90 25.42 6.64
N ARG A 326 -2.06 25.23 6.01
CA ARG A 326 -2.51 26.12 4.91
C ARG A 326 -2.62 27.57 5.40
N LYS A 327 -3.21 27.78 6.58
CA LYS A 327 -3.30 29.13 7.17
C LYS A 327 -1.91 29.72 7.45
N HIS A 328 -1.01 28.95 8.08
CA HIS A 328 0.36 29.41 8.28
C HIS A 328 1.01 29.85 6.96
N ASN A 329 0.96 29.00 5.95
CA ASN A 329 1.62 29.22 4.68
C ASN A 329 0.96 30.35 3.83
N SER A 330 -0.27 30.76 4.15
CA SER A 330 -0.90 31.94 3.56
C SER A 330 -0.48 33.25 4.20
N ILE A 331 0.01 33.20 5.45
CA ILE A 331 0.41 34.39 6.23
C ILE A 331 1.91 34.68 6.06
N TYR A 332 2.74 33.63 6.06
CA TYR A 332 4.19 33.78 6.10
C TYR A 332 4.85 33.52 4.74
N LYS A 333 5.73 34.41 4.29
CA LYS A 333 6.48 34.29 3.02
C LYS A 333 7.24 32.96 2.91
N LYS A 334 7.89 32.53 3.98
CA LYS A 334 8.56 31.23 4.05
C LYS A 334 7.59 30.20 4.56
N GLY A 335 7.00 29.43 3.68
CA GLY A 335 6.12 28.31 4.01
C GLY A 335 6.81 27.23 4.82
N LEU A 336 6.01 26.46 5.53
CA LEU A 336 6.43 25.19 6.16
C LEU A 336 6.18 24.02 5.19
N PRO A 337 7.00 22.97 5.25
CA PRO A 337 6.77 21.76 4.47
C PRO A 337 5.46 21.07 4.90
N LYS A 338 5.05 20.02 4.19
CA LYS A 338 3.86 19.26 4.53
C LYS A 338 3.99 18.62 5.91
N ILE A 339 3.14 19.01 6.85
CA ILE A 339 3.06 18.46 8.21
C ILE A 339 1.82 17.59 8.33
N THR A 340 2.01 16.37 8.82
CA THR A 340 0.94 15.39 9.08
C THR A 340 1.24 14.68 10.40
N PRO A 341 0.28 14.00 11.04
CA PRO A 341 0.57 13.19 12.22
C PRO A 341 1.70 12.18 12.01
N HIS A 342 1.84 11.66 10.81
CA HIS A 342 2.92 10.73 10.47
C HIS A 342 4.29 11.43 10.41
N VAL A 343 4.33 12.67 9.92
CA VAL A 343 5.54 13.52 9.95
C VAL A 343 5.92 13.84 11.38
N CYS A 344 4.97 14.12 12.29
CA CYS A 344 5.26 14.32 13.72
C CYS A 344 5.96 13.09 14.32
N ARG A 345 5.45 11.90 14.03
CA ARG A 345 6.07 10.64 14.47
C ARG A 345 7.47 10.45 13.89
N HIS A 346 7.68 10.74 12.61
CA HIS A 346 9.01 10.71 11.97
C HIS A 346 9.96 11.70 12.62
N THR A 347 9.49 12.92 12.91
CA THR A 347 10.26 13.96 13.58
C THR A 347 10.68 13.52 14.97
N PHE A 348 9.78 12.91 15.74
CA PHE A 348 10.11 12.32 17.04
C PHE A 348 11.20 11.25 16.91
N CYS A 349 11.03 10.32 15.99
CA CYS A 349 12.00 9.24 15.74
C CYS A 349 13.40 9.81 15.43
N SER A 350 13.49 10.72 14.46
CA SER A 350 14.74 11.38 14.09
C SER A 350 15.35 12.23 15.22
N LYS A 351 14.50 12.91 16.00
CA LYS A 351 14.91 13.69 17.17
C LYS A 351 15.55 12.80 18.25
N MET A 352 14.96 11.63 18.52
CA MET A 352 15.50 10.67 19.49
C MET A 352 16.79 10.00 18.99
N ALA A 353 16.83 9.65 17.71
CA ALA A 353 18.04 9.10 17.09
C ALA A 353 19.23 10.08 17.17
N ARG A 354 19.04 11.36 16.80
CA ARG A 354 20.07 12.41 16.92
C ARG A 354 20.51 12.69 18.35
N LYS A 355 19.64 12.43 19.34
CA LYS A 355 19.99 12.52 20.76
C LYS A 355 20.75 11.29 21.29
N GLY A 356 21.08 10.34 20.42
CA GLY A 356 21.85 9.13 20.78
C GLY A 356 21.02 8.04 21.45
N MET A 357 19.67 8.03 21.28
CA MET A 357 18.87 6.93 21.81
C MET A 357 19.24 5.63 21.13
N ASP A 358 19.44 4.59 21.90
CA ASP A 358 19.72 3.24 21.39
C ASP A 358 18.63 2.78 20.39
N PRO A 359 19.01 2.22 19.20
CA PRO A 359 18.03 1.79 18.19
C PRO A 359 17.01 0.78 18.67
N ALA A 360 17.37 -0.13 19.58
CA ALA A 360 16.43 -1.13 20.12
C ALA A 360 15.41 -0.48 21.05
N LYS A 361 15.83 0.49 21.89
CA LYS A 361 14.94 1.30 22.73
C LYS A 361 14.00 2.14 21.88
N LEU A 362 14.54 2.77 20.82
CA LEU A 362 13.72 3.56 19.90
C LEU A 362 12.73 2.68 19.13
N LYS A 363 13.13 1.50 18.65
CA LYS A 363 12.24 0.50 18.06
C LYS A 363 11.08 0.16 19.00
N TYR A 364 11.36 -0.07 20.30
CA TYR A 364 10.35 -0.38 21.30
C TYR A 364 9.34 0.75 21.43
N ILE A 365 9.79 1.99 21.67
CA ILE A 365 8.92 3.18 21.83
C ILE A 365 8.08 3.41 20.58
N MET A 366 8.67 3.26 19.40
CA MET A 366 7.98 3.42 18.13
C MET A 366 7.03 2.25 17.82
N GLY A 367 7.20 1.09 18.44
CA GLY A 367 6.40 -0.11 18.14
C GLY A 367 6.59 -0.57 16.69
N HIS A 368 7.83 -0.57 16.20
CA HIS A 368 8.19 -1.14 14.90
C HIS A 368 8.39 -2.65 15.03
N SER A 369 7.73 -3.44 14.19
CA SER A 369 7.94 -4.89 14.14
C SER A 369 9.33 -5.24 13.62
N ASP A 370 9.81 -4.49 12.62
CA ASP A 370 11.11 -4.64 12.00
C ASP A 370 12.04 -3.49 12.43
N ILE A 371 13.26 -3.84 12.83
CA ILE A 371 14.29 -2.87 13.24
C ILE A 371 14.82 -2.06 12.06
N SER A 372 14.77 -2.58 10.84
CA SER A 372 15.19 -1.88 9.62
C SER A 372 14.45 -0.55 9.44
N VAL A 373 13.17 -0.50 9.83
CA VAL A 373 12.35 0.74 9.80
C VAL A 373 12.95 1.80 10.74
N THR A 374 13.50 1.39 11.88
CA THR A 374 14.17 2.30 12.83
C THR A 374 15.56 2.67 12.32
N TYR A 375 16.35 1.71 11.84
CA TYR A 375 17.68 1.95 11.31
C TYR A 375 17.70 2.91 10.13
N ASN A 376 16.68 2.90 9.27
CA ASN A 376 16.56 3.88 8.18
C ASN A 376 16.52 5.33 8.67
N THR A 377 16.18 5.57 9.94
CA THR A 377 16.25 6.91 10.55
C THR A 377 17.70 7.29 10.92
N TYR A 378 18.54 6.31 11.28
CA TYR A 378 19.95 6.52 11.61
C TYR A 378 20.85 6.66 10.38
N THR A 379 20.41 6.20 9.20
CA THR A 379 21.20 6.35 7.95
C THR A 379 21.32 7.81 7.49
N HIS A 380 20.54 8.72 8.06
CA HIS A 380 20.61 10.16 7.79
C HIS A 380 21.48 10.92 8.80
N LEU A 381 22.17 10.21 9.72
CA LEU A 381 23.15 10.82 10.61
C LEU A 381 24.39 11.22 9.80
N GLY A 382 24.81 12.47 9.95
CA GLY A 382 25.97 13.03 9.26
C GLY A 382 27.24 13.02 10.14
N PHE A 383 28.33 13.53 9.57
CA PHE A 383 29.61 13.65 10.27
C PHE A 383 29.51 14.39 11.61
N GLU A 384 28.73 15.49 11.69
CA GLU A 384 28.57 16.28 12.93
C GLU A 384 27.86 15.50 14.03
N ASP A 385 26.90 14.64 13.67
CA ASP A 385 26.21 13.77 14.64
C ASP A 385 27.20 12.76 15.24
N VAL A 386 28.02 12.12 14.40
CA VAL A 386 29.05 11.15 14.84
C VAL A 386 30.13 11.84 15.67
N ARG A 387 30.60 13.02 15.24
CA ARG A 387 31.56 13.82 15.99
C ARG A 387 31.07 14.17 17.39
N GLY A 388 29.80 14.60 17.48
CA GLY A 388 29.19 14.93 18.77
C GLY A 388 29.08 13.72 19.70
N ASP A 389 28.85 12.52 19.17
CA ASP A 389 28.82 11.29 19.97
C ASP A 389 30.21 10.88 20.44
N ILE A 390 31.22 10.96 19.59
CA ILE A 390 32.61 10.66 19.97
C ILE A 390 33.07 11.59 21.10
N LEU A 391 32.83 12.91 20.94
CA LEU A 391 33.24 13.87 21.98
C LEU A 391 32.51 13.61 23.32
N ARG A 392 31.24 13.28 23.30
CA ARG A 392 30.49 12.91 24.52
C ARG A 392 31.04 11.65 25.20
N MET A 393 31.44 10.65 24.41
CA MET A 393 31.98 9.38 24.92
C MET A 393 33.42 9.50 25.42
N THR A 394 34.17 10.41 24.85
CA THR A 394 35.61 10.64 25.25
C THR A 394 35.72 11.64 26.38
N ASP A 395 34.95 12.73 26.37
CA ASP A 395 35.02 13.80 27.37
C ASP A 395 34.15 13.55 28.62
N GLY A 396 33.20 12.59 28.57
CA GLY A 396 32.38 12.16 29.68
C GLY A 396 32.96 11.06 30.56
N ALA A 397 34.21 10.70 30.36
CA ALA A 397 34.96 9.68 31.15
C ALA A 397 35.94 10.32 32.16
N ALA A 398 35.67 11.57 32.59
CA ALA A 398 36.44 12.24 33.64
C ALA A 398 35.56 12.47 34.88
#